data_c0b75e173d4ff600fafbf600eb6f4d3b
#
_entry.id   c0b75e173d4ff600fafbf600eb6f4d3b
#
_cell.length_a   1.000
_cell.length_b   1.000
_cell.length_c   1.000
_cell.angle_alpha   90.00
_cell.angle_beta   90.00
_cell.angle_gamma   90.00
#
_symmetry.space_group_name_H-M   'P 1'
#
loop_
_entity.id
_entity.type
_entity.pdbx_description
1 polymer ?
#
loop_
_entity_poly.entity_id
_entity_poly.type
_entity_poly.pdbx_seq_one_letter_code
_entity_poly.pdbx_strand_id
1 'polypeptide(L)'
;MHELGLMDAVIRTVGRIIKEENLTKVRKIVLEVGELSGVVPHFITDCYEAVVADTQYQDTELVLEIVPGIARCNHCHIEFRIDMKALCCPVCYGKNLTPIEGKDLTIKEIEAY
;
A
#
# COMPACT_ATOMS: atom_id res chain seq x y z
N MET A 1 5.78 -6.41 10.06
CA MET A 1 4.53 -5.82 9.53
C MET A 1 3.47 -6.90 9.44
N HIS A 2 2.27 -6.59 9.85
CA HIS A 2 1.19 -7.55 9.90
C HIS A 2 0.24 -7.32 8.73
N GLU A 3 0.56 -7.91 7.58
CA GLU A 3 -0.24 -7.77 6.37
C GLU A 3 -1.69 -8.21 6.57
N LEU A 4 -1.92 -9.24 7.37
CA LEU A 4 -3.27 -9.68 7.67
C LEU A 4 -4.08 -8.59 8.39
N GLY A 5 -3.47 -7.92 9.38
CA GLY A 5 -4.11 -6.80 10.08
C GLY A 5 -4.36 -5.62 9.17
N LEU A 6 -3.45 -5.34 8.24
CA LEU A 6 -3.63 -4.28 7.26
C LEU A 6 -4.81 -4.58 6.33
N MET A 7 -4.91 -5.82 5.84
CA MET A 7 -6.03 -6.21 4.97
C MET A 7 -7.35 -6.17 5.71
N ASP A 8 -7.37 -6.59 6.96
CA ASP A 8 -8.57 -6.50 7.78
C ASP A 8 -9.02 -5.04 7.92
N ALA A 9 -8.08 -4.12 8.16
CA ALA A 9 -8.37 -2.70 8.25
C ALA A 9 -8.89 -2.13 6.93
N VAL A 10 -8.32 -2.55 5.79
CA VAL A 10 -8.77 -2.15 4.45
C VAL A 10 -10.21 -2.59 4.24
N ILE A 11 -10.53 -3.84 4.51
CA ILE A 11 -11.88 -4.39 4.30
C ILE A 11 -12.90 -3.70 5.21
N ARG A 12 -12.55 -3.40 6.46
CA ARG A 12 -13.42 -2.63 7.34
C ARG A 12 -13.70 -1.23 6.79
N THR A 13 -12.67 -0.56 6.27
CA THR A 13 -12.82 0.77 5.67
C THR A 13 -13.74 0.71 4.45
N VAL A 14 -13.55 -0.28 3.58
CA VAL A 14 -14.40 -0.50 2.42
C VAL A 14 -15.84 -0.73 2.85
N GLY A 15 -16.07 -1.57 3.86
CA GLY A 15 -17.41 -1.84 4.39
C GLY A 15 -18.09 -0.60 4.92
N ARG A 16 -17.35 0.26 5.60
CA ARG A 16 -17.88 1.53 6.10
C ARG A 16 -18.31 2.46 4.95
N ILE A 17 -17.47 2.57 3.92
CA ILE A 17 -17.75 3.42 2.75
C ILE A 17 -18.99 2.91 2.00
N ILE A 18 -19.09 1.60 1.80
CA ILE A 18 -20.25 0.98 1.15
C ILE A 18 -21.53 1.34 1.90
N LYS A 19 -21.51 1.24 3.21
CA LYS A 19 -22.66 1.54 4.04
C LYS A 19 -23.04 3.02 4.00
N GLU A 20 -22.03 3.90 4.10
CA GLU A 20 -22.25 5.36 4.07
C GLU A 20 -22.80 5.82 2.72
N GLU A 21 -22.34 5.22 1.63
CA GLU A 21 -22.74 5.60 0.26
C GLU A 21 -23.91 4.79 -0.29
N ASN A 22 -24.49 3.90 0.51
CA ASN A 22 -25.60 3.04 0.10
C ASN A 22 -25.29 2.20 -1.14
N LEU A 23 -24.06 1.67 -1.23
CA LEU A 23 -23.63 0.81 -2.31
C LEU A 23 -23.91 -0.65 -1.96
N THR A 24 -24.08 -1.48 -2.98
CA THR A 24 -24.46 -2.89 -2.78
C THR A 24 -23.33 -3.86 -3.13
N LYS A 25 -22.43 -3.48 -4.03
CA LYS A 25 -21.39 -4.40 -4.49
C LYS A 25 -20.10 -3.63 -4.78
N VAL A 26 -18.97 -4.23 -4.39
CA VAL A 26 -17.63 -3.73 -4.72
C VAL A 26 -17.06 -4.62 -5.83
N ARG A 27 -16.71 -4.00 -6.94
CA ARG A 27 -16.11 -4.71 -8.07
C ARG A 27 -14.59 -4.77 -7.95
N LYS A 28 -13.96 -3.70 -7.51
CA LYS A 28 -12.52 -3.59 -7.48
C LYS A 28 -12.04 -2.67 -6.36
N ILE A 29 -10.93 -3.02 -5.75
CA ILE A 29 -10.22 -2.20 -4.77
C ILE A 29 -8.80 -2.00 -5.30
N VAL A 30 -8.36 -0.74 -5.41
CA VAL A 30 -7.00 -0.42 -5.82
C VAL A 30 -6.25 0.12 -4.61
N LEU A 31 -5.16 -0.54 -4.26
CA LEU A 31 -4.26 -0.12 -3.17
C LEU A 31 -2.96 0.40 -3.75
N GLU A 32 -2.46 1.50 -3.21
CA GLU A 32 -1.11 1.95 -3.46
C GLU A 32 -0.20 1.42 -2.36
N VAL A 33 0.85 0.70 -2.76
CA VAL A 33 1.82 0.12 -1.84
C VAL A 33 3.15 0.82 -2.05
N GLY A 34 3.58 1.60 -1.07
CA GLY A 34 4.87 2.30 -1.15
C GLY A 34 6.04 1.34 -1.02
N GLU A 35 7.09 1.57 -1.81
CA GLU A 35 8.32 0.78 -1.72
C GLU A 35 8.94 0.84 -0.32
N LEU A 36 8.73 1.96 0.39
CA LEU A 36 9.29 2.19 1.73
C LEU A 36 8.29 1.88 2.84
N SER A 37 7.14 1.28 2.52
CA SER A 37 6.10 1.00 3.52
C SER A 37 6.41 -0.19 4.42
N GLY A 38 7.36 -1.03 4.02
CA GLY A 38 7.64 -2.28 4.70
C GLY A 38 6.65 -3.39 4.39
N VAL A 39 5.68 -3.12 3.53
CA VAL A 39 4.66 -4.09 3.14
C VAL A 39 5.15 -4.89 1.93
N VAL A 40 5.03 -6.21 2.01
CA VAL A 40 5.40 -7.10 0.91
C VAL A 40 4.15 -7.37 0.06
N PRO A 41 4.10 -6.93 -1.21
CA PRO A 41 2.90 -7.06 -2.04
C PRO A 41 2.37 -8.48 -2.16
N HIS A 42 3.26 -9.46 -2.29
CA HIS A 42 2.86 -10.87 -2.37
C HIS A 42 2.08 -11.31 -1.12
N PHE A 43 2.51 -10.89 0.06
CA PHE A 43 1.82 -11.23 1.30
C PHE A 43 0.47 -10.53 1.41
N ILE A 44 0.35 -9.31 0.87
CA ILE A 44 -0.93 -8.61 0.83
C ILE A 44 -1.93 -9.39 -0.02
N THR A 45 -1.52 -9.88 -1.19
CA THR A 45 -2.39 -10.68 -2.06
C THR A 45 -2.85 -11.96 -1.37
N ASP A 46 -1.93 -12.67 -0.71
CA ASP A 46 -2.26 -13.88 0.02
C ASP A 46 -3.23 -13.62 1.17
N CYS A 47 -2.98 -12.57 1.94
CA CYS A 47 -3.86 -12.18 3.04
C CYS A 47 -5.24 -11.76 2.55
N TYR A 48 -5.30 -11.07 1.42
CA TYR A 48 -6.57 -10.64 0.84
C TYR A 48 -7.46 -11.85 0.52
N GLU A 49 -6.91 -12.84 -0.15
CA GLU A 49 -7.64 -14.06 -0.49
C GLU A 49 -8.22 -14.73 0.75
N ALA A 50 -7.44 -14.80 1.82
CA ALA A 50 -7.88 -15.40 3.07
C ALA A 50 -8.97 -14.57 3.77
N VAL A 51 -8.82 -13.25 3.77
CA VAL A 51 -9.74 -12.34 4.46
C VAL A 51 -11.10 -12.28 3.78
N VAL A 52 -11.13 -12.31 2.45
CA VAL A 52 -12.40 -12.16 1.70
C VAL A 52 -13.11 -13.48 1.42
N ALA A 53 -12.47 -14.62 1.68
CA ALA A 53 -13.08 -15.93 1.45
C ALA A 53 -14.40 -16.03 2.22
N ASP A 54 -15.43 -16.51 1.53
CA ASP A 54 -16.78 -16.66 2.09
C ASP A 54 -17.42 -15.36 2.58
N THR A 55 -16.93 -14.20 2.08
CA THR A 55 -17.54 -12.90 2.34
C THR A 55 -18.16 -12.33 1.07
N GLN A 56 -18.86 -11.20 1.21
CA GLN A 56 -19.41 -10.49 0.05
C GLN A 56 -18.34 -9.97 -0.89
N TYR A 57 -17.06 -9.94 -0.47
CA TYR A 57 -15.95 -9.44 -1.27
C TYR A 57 -15.18 -10.54 -2.00
N GLN A 58 -15.67 -11.77 -1.95
CA GLN A 58 -14.98 -12.92 -2.53
C GLN A 58 -14.65 -12.72 -4.01
N ASP A 59 -15.54 -12.08 -4.76
CA ASP A 59 -15.37 -11.83 -6.19
C ASP A 59 -14.83 -10.43 -6.50
N THR A 60 -14.48 -9.66 -5.49
CA THR A 60 -13.92 -8.33 -5.65
C THR A 60 -12.46 -8.43 -6.07
N GLU A 61 -12.09 -7.76 -7.17
CA GLU A 61 -10.72 -7.72 -7.65
C GLU A 61 -9.86 -6.82 -6.77
N LEU A 62 -8.66 -7.28 -6.43
CA LEU A 62 -7.66 -6.45 -5.76
C LEU A 62 -6.57 -6.09 -6.76
N VAL A 63 -6.30 -4.80 -6.91
CA VAL A 63 -5.22 -4.29 -7.75
C VAL A 63 -4.22 -3.59 -6.85
N LEU A 64 -2.94 -3.94 -6.98
CA LEU A 64 -1.86 -3.29 -6.25
C LEU A 64 -1.05 -2.44 -7.22
N GLU A 65 -0.84 -1.18 -6.86
CA GLU A 65 0.04 -0.27 -7.58
C GLU A 65 1.22 0.05 -6.69
N ILE A 66 2.42 -0.17 -7.18
CA ILE A 66 3.64 0.11 -6.42
C ILE A 66 4.00 1.57 -6.59
N VAL A 67 4.14 2.28 -5.48
CA VAL A 67 4.55 3.68 -5.48
C VAL A 67 6.04 3.76 -5.20
N PRO A 68 6.84 4.36 -6.10
CA PRO A 68 8.28 4.48 -5.90
C PRO A 68 8.63 5.16 -4.57
N GLY A 69 9.64 4.63 -3.90
CA GLY A 69 10.15 5.21 -2.67
C GLY A 69 11.09 6.36 -2.97
N ILE A 70 10.71 7.55 -2.54
CA ILE A 70 11.55 8.75 -2.66
C ILE A 70 12.07 9.10 -1.28
N ALA A 71 13.36 9.31 -1.16
CA ALA A 71 14.01 9.70 0.07
C ALA A 71 14.82 10.97 -0.13
N ARG A 72 15.04 11.67 0.96
CA ARG A 72 15.89 12.86 0.98
C ARG A 72 17.12 12.56 1.84
N CYS A 73 18.29 12.87 1.29
CA CYS A 73 19.53 12.80 2.07
C CYS A 73 19.62 14.01 3.00
N ASN A 74 19.75 13.78 4.30
CA ASN A 74 19.83 14.87 5.26
C ASN A 74 21.19 15.56 5.26
N HIS A 75 22.19 14.97 4.61
CA HIS A 75 23.52 15.56 4.47
C HIS A 75 23.63 16.37 3.16
N CYS A 76 23.25 15.76 2.01
CA CYS A 76 23.36 16.41 0.70
C CYS A 76 22.16 17.28 0.35
N HIS A 77 21.03 17.10 1.04
CA HIS A 77 19.75 17.81 0.79
C HIS A 77 19.15 17.54 -0.58
N ILE A 78 19.47 16.40 -1.19
CA ILE A 78 18.88 15.98 -2.46
C ILE A 78 17.79 14.96 -2.22
N GLU A 79 16.80 14.94 -3.12
CA GLU A 79 15.77 13.91 -3.15
C GLU A 79 16.06 12.96 -4.31
N PHE A 80 15.83 11.67 -4.08
CA PHE A 80 16.13 10.64 -5.07
C PHE A 80 15.23 9.43 -4.86
N ARG A 81 15.03 8.66 -5.94
CA ARG A 81 14.38 7.37 -5.81
C ARG A 81 15.34 6.40 -5.13
N ILE A 82 14.89 5.79 -4.05
CA ILE A 82 15.74 4.89 -3.29
C ILE A 82 15.92 3.55 -4.03
N ASP A 83 17.15 3.04 -4.00
CA ASP A 83 17.43 1.69 -4.48
C ASP A 83 17.26 0.75 -3.29
N MET A 84 16.28 -0.14 -3.36
CA MET A 84 15.98 -1.07 -2.26
C MET A 84 17.12 -2.05 -1.97
N LYS A 85 18.09 -2.18 -2.89
CA LYS A 85 19.27 -3.02 -2.68
C LYS A 85 20.42 -2.26 -2.03
N ALA A 86 20.38 -0.93 -2.07
CA ALA A 86 21.44 -0.09 -1.54
C ALA A 86 20.82 1.13 -0.86
N LEU A 87 20.33 0.94 0.35
CA LEU A 87 19.57 1.96 1.10
C LEU A 87 20.48 3.09 1.57
N CYS A 88 21.03 3.86 0.62
CA CYS A 88 21.95 4.97 0.90
C CYS A 88 21.82 6.06 -0.15
N CYS A 89 22.35 7.24 0.17
CA CYS A 89 22.44 8.35 -0.77
C CYS A 89 23.36 7.99 -1.95
N PRO A 90 22.93 8.23 -3.20
CA PRO A 90 23.76 7.93 -4.37
C PRO A 90 24.98 8.85 -4.51
N VAL A 91 25.02 9.96 -3.77
CA VAL A 91 26.11 10.94 -3.84
C VAL A 91 27.12 10.73 -2.72
N CYS A 92 26.66 10.72 -1.46
CA CYS A 92 27.57 10.61 -0.32
C CYS A 92 27.61 9.21 0.31
N TYR A 93 26.76 8.30 -0.15
CA TYR A 93 26.60 6.94 0.36
C TYR A 93 26.21 6.85 1.85
N GLY A 94 25.78 7.96 2.40
CA GLY A 94 25.28 8.03 3.77
C GLY A 94 23.89 7.40 3.90
N LYS A 95 23.55 6.98 5.11
CA LYS A 95 22.29 6.32 5.41
C LYS A 95 21.32 7.19 6.22
N ASN A 96 21.68 8.45 6.43
CA ASN A 96 20.82 9.40 7.15
C ASN A 96 19.81 9.96 6.15
N LEU A 97 18.72 9.22 5.95
CA LEU A 97 17.69 9.49 4.93
C LEU A 97 16.35 9.71 5.58
N THR A 98 15.55 10.61 4.99
CA THR A 98 14.17 10.83 5.39
C THR A 98 13.26 10.38 4.26
N PRO A 99 12.34 9.44 4.48
CA PRO A 99 11.36 9.04 3.47
C PRO A 99 10.42 10.21 3.16
N ILE A 100 10.22 10.50 1.86
CA ILE A 100 9.35 11.57 1.39
C ILE A 100 8.07 11.01 0.77
N GLU A 101 8.20 10.03 -0.12
CA GLU A 101 7.08 9.39 -0.81
C GLU A 101 7.23 7.88 -0.80
N GLY A 102 6.13 7.18 -1.07
CA GLY A 102 6.15 5.73 -1.13
C GLY A 102 6.36 5.08 0.22
N LYS A 103 5.95 5.72 1.30
CA LYS A 103 6.17 5.24 2.67
C LYS A 103 4.93 4.60 3.31
N ASP A 104 3.79 4.64 2.63
CA ASP A 104 2.52 4.17 3.17
C ASP A 104 1.83 3.18 2.25
N LEU A 105 0.85 2.46 2.83
CA LEU A 105 -0.13 1.71 2.07
C LEU A 105 -1.45 2.47 2.17
N THR A 106 -2.05 2.81 1.02
CA THR A 106 -3.29 3.59 0.99
C THR A 106 -4.29 2.99 0.00
N ILE A 107 -5.57 3.25 0.25
CA ILE A 107 -6.63 2.91 -0.70
C ILE A 107 -6.71 4.04 -1.71
N LYS A 108 -6.38 3.74 -2.97
CA LYS A 108 -6.43 4.73 -4.04
C LYS A 108 -7.83 4.87 -4.61
N GLU A 109 -8.51 3.75 -4.81
CA GLU A 109 -9.78 3.71 -5.52
C GLU A 109 -10.60 2.52 -5.08
N ILE A 110 -11.90 2.71 -4.97
CA ILE A 110 -12.87 1.64 -4.80
C ILE A 110 -13.88 1.79 -5.93
N GLU A 111 -14.03 0.74 -6.73
CA GLU A 111 -15.01 0.70 -7.80
C GLU A 111 -16.19 -0.12 -7.31
N ALA A 112 -17.34 0.54 -7.14
CA ALA A 112 -18.51 -0.05 -6.51
C ALA A 112 -19.80 0.52 -7.09
N TYR A 113 -20.91 -0.18 -6.86
CA TYR A 113 -22.23 0.26 -7.31
C TYR A 113 -23.36 -0.27 -6.44
#